data_ebf8d617cd406c073ea88f90bb555194
#
_entry.id   ebf8d617cd406c073ea88f90bb555194
#
_cell.length_a   1.000
_cell.length_b   1.000
_cell.length_c   1.000
_cell.angle_alpha   90.00
_cell.angle_beta   90.00
_cell.angle_gamma   90.00
#
_symmetry.space_group_name_H-M   'P 1'
#
loop_
_entity.id
_entity.type
_entity.pdbx_description
1 polymer ?
#
loop_
_entity_poly.entity_id
_entity_poly.type
_entity_poly.pdbx_seq_one_letter_code
_entity_poly.pdbx_strand_id
1 'polypeptide(L)'
;MRNITTRSIAALSLVAAMGVGVPAAAYAATTTTTTTPSASFLAAQQLLESQLTGRVTRLQHLLADVTGATSLGASASSVLQARLSTEESSISALVAKVPTDTTRAQLNADRVAMLKDNRVYAVMSPQVFEMIEASVVANQVTAMQGNESTLQTETASLVGLPGYQNALNHYNNYVARLSNWAARIMTVEGVVIAQTPQGFPGNTRAFVSENHDILTANIALAYAAYDASIIGLATGGYTGS
;
A
#
# COMPACT_ATOMS: atom_id res chain seq x y z
N MET A 1 13.59 -31.49 -28.10
CA MET A 1 14.91 -32.17 -28.14
C MET A 1 15.99 -31.11 -28.00
N ARG A 2 16.66 -31.08 -26.85
CA ARG A 2 18.07 -30.80 -26.61
C ARG A 2 18.33 -30.78 -25.12
N ASN A 3 18.92 -31.88 -24.66
CA ASN A 3 19.52 -32.07 -23.35
C ASN A 3 20.72 -31.11 -23.23
N ILE A 4 20.87 -30.45 -22.07
CA ILE A 4 22.16 -29.92 -21.64
C ILE A 4 22.46 -30.47 -20.26
N THR A 5 23.53 -31.21 -20.25
CA THR A 5 24.13 -32.04 -19.22
C THR A 5 24.74 -31.23 -18.08
N THR A 6 24.53 -31.70 -16.89
CA THR A 6 25.26 -31.48 -15.65
C THR A 6 26.78 -31.65 -15.83
N ARG A 7 27.58 -30.72 -15.28
CA ARG A 7 29.01 -30.93 -15.00
C ARG A 7 29.32 -30.55 -13.57
N SER A 8 29.42 -31.57 -12.71
CA SER A 8 30.08 -31.47 -11.41
C SER A 8 31.59 -31.39 -11.61
N ILE A 9 32.23 -30.43 -10.93
CA ILE A 9 33.69 -30.40 -10.79
C ILE A 9 33.98 -30.59 -9.30
N ALA A 10 34.46 -31.79 -8.97
CA ALA A 10 35.09 -32.08 -7.71
C ALA A 10 36.57 -31.75 -7.81
N ALA A 11 37.07 -30.85 -7.00
CA ALA A 11 38.49 -30.56 -6.83
C ALA A 11 38.96 -31.33 -5.57
N LEU A 12 39.74 -32.35 -5.82
CA LEU A 12 40.42 -33.13 -4.80
C LEU A 12 41.81 -32.49 -4.60
N SER A 13 42.09 -31.94 -3.42
CA SER A 13 43.42 -31.49 -3.04
C SER A 13 44.02 -32.42 -2.01
N LEU A 14 44.99 -33.20 -2.47
CA LEU A 14 45.83 -34.03 -1.66
C LEU A 14 46.99 -33.21 -1.13
N VAL A 15 47.15 -33.04 0.19
CA VAL A 15 48.40 -32.46 0.78
C VAL A 15 49.06 -33.53 1.66
N ALA A 16 50.26 -33.84 1.28
CA ALA A 16 51.13 -34.81 1.93
C ALA A 16 51.58 -34.37 3.32
N ALA A 17 51.62 -35.32 4.24
CA ALA A 17 52.11 -35.15 5.60
C ALA A 17 53.64 -35.10 5.62
N MET A 18 54.21 -34.06 6.29
CA MET A 18 55.56 -34.18 6.88
C MET A 18 55.40 -34.05 8.39
N GLY A 19 55.78 -35.13 9.07
CA GLY A 19 55.77 -35.22 10.51
C GLY A 19 56.86 -34.40 11.15
N VAL A 20 56.49 -33.55 12.11
CA VAL A 20 57.36 -33.05 13.16
C VAL A 20 56.63 -33.27 14.47
N GLY A 21 57.21 -34.04 15.37
CA GLY A 21 56.67 -34.35 16.66
C GLY A 21 56.49 -33.11 17.52
N VAL A 22 55.27 -32.83 17.94
CA VAL A 22 54.90 -31.83 18.91
C VAL A 22 54.38 -32.54 20.17
N PRO A 23 54.77 -32.09 21.37
CA PRO A 23 54.34 -32.76 22.61
C PRO A 23 52.82 -32.66 22.77
N ALA A 24 52.25 -33.76 23.28
CA ALA A 24 50.82 -33.87 23.55
C ALA A 24 50.38 -32.78 24.54
N ALA A 25 49.95 -31.61 24.03
CA ALA A 25 49.16 -30.69 24.78
C ALA A 25 47.77 -31.36 24.92
N ALA A 26 47.35 -31.57 26.18
CA ALA A 26 45.99 -32.03 26.48
C ALA A 26 44.97 -31.10 25.81
N TYR A 27 44.37 -31.55 24.72
CA TYR A 27 43.18 -30.91 24.16
C TYR A 27 42.07 -31.09 25.21
N ALA A 28 41.81 -30.04 26.01
CA ALA A 28 40.55 -29.91 26.69
C ALA A 28 39.49 -29.93 25.59
N ALA A 29 38.82 -31.06 25.42
CA ALA A 29 37.64 -31.13 24.59
C ALA A 29 36.63 -30.14 25.17
N THR A 30 36.53 -29.00 24.55
CA THR A 30 35.43 -28.06 24.77
C THR A 30 34.19 -28.84 24.33
N THR A 31 33.54 -29.52 25.28
CA THR A 31 32.20 -30.06 25.10
C THR A 31 31.31 -28.83 24.85
N THR A 32 31.04 -28.56 23.59
CA THR A 32 29.98 -27.63 23.17
C THR A 32 28.69 -28.30 23.66
N THR A 33 28.26 -27.97 24.85
CA THR A 33 26.93 -28.35 25.37
C THR A 33 25.93 -27.70 24.41
N THR A 34 25.43 -28.50 23.46
CA THR A 34 24.28 -28.11 22.62
C THR A 34 23.10 -28.03 23.56
N THR A 35 22.86 -26.85 24.09
CA THR A 35 21.73 -26.58 24.97
C THR A 35 20.47 -26.71 24.12
N THR A 36 19.71 -27.78 24.30
CA THR A 36 18.41 -27.93 23.64
C THR A 36 17.55 -26.68 23.93
N PRO A 37 17.00 -26.03 22.92
CA PRO A 37 16.18 -24.83 23.13
C PRO A 37 14.99 -25.15 24.04
N SER A 38 14.67 -24.27 24.97
CA SER A 38 13.53 -24.49 25.88
C SER A 38 12.21 -24.49 25.07
N ALA A 39 11.22 -25.23 25.54
CA ALA A 39 9.90 -25.25 24.93
C ALA A 39 9.28 -23.87 24.77
N SER A 40 9.53 -22.98 25.75
CA SER A 40 9.06 -21.60 25.70
C SER A 40 9.80 -20.73 24.66
N PHE A 41 11.04 -21.06 24.33
CA PHE A 41 11.76 -20.40 23.23
C PHE A 41 11.20 -20.85 21.88
N LEU A 42 11.03 -22.14 21.68
CA LEU A 42 10.46 -22.70 20.45
C LEU A 42 9.04 -22.17 20.18
N ALA A 43 8.19 -22.08 21.21
CA ALA A 43 6.86 -21.52 21.10
C ALA A 43 6.90 -20.02 20.67
N ALA A 44 7.83 -19.24 21.23
CA ALA A 44 7.99 -17.83 20.85
C ALA A 44 8.51 -17.68 19.41
N GLN A 45 9.41 -18.57 18.97
CA GLN A 45 9.92 -18.62 17.60
C GLN A 45 8.80 -18.93 16.61
N GLN A 46 8.02 -19.97 16.85
CA GLN A 46 6.87 -20.36 16.01
C GLN A 46 5.82 -19.24 15.92
N LEU A 47 5.55 -18.55 17.05
CA LEU A 47 4.63 -17.42 17.05
C LEU A 47 5.14 -16.28 16.16
N LEU A 48 6.44 -15.95 16.23
CA LEU A 48 7.03 -14.90 15.39
C LEU A 48 7.00 -15.30 13.91
N GLU A 49 7.34 -16.54 13.57
CA GLU A 49 7.25 -17.07 12.20
C GLU A 49 5.82 -16.94 11.64
N SER A 50 4.82 -17.33 12.43
CA SER A 50 3.41 -17.20 12.04
C SER A 50 3.01 -15.74 11.80
N GLN A 51 3.46 -14.81 12.67
CA GLN A 51 3.19 -13.38 12.49
C GLN A 51 3.88 -12.80 11.25
N LEU A 52 5.10 -13.22 10.95
CA LEU A 52 5.85 -12.80 9.76
C LEU A 52 5.18 -13.35 8.49
N THR A 53 4.81 -14.63 8.47
CA THR A 53 4.10 -15.25 7.34
C THR A 53 2.78 -14.56 7.07
N GLY A 54 2.01 -14.20 8.10
CA GLY A 54 0.79 -13.44 7.96
C GLY A 54 1.02 -12.06 7.33
N ARG A 55 2.17 -11.42 7.60
CA ARG A 55 2.53 -10.15 6.96
C ARG A 55 2.91 -10.31 5.49
N VAL A 56 3.66 -11.36 5.14
CA VAL A 56 3.96 -11.68 3.72
C VAL A 56 2.65 -11.87 2.95
N THR A 57 1.75 -12.71 3.46
CA THR A 57 0.43 -12.91 2.84
C THR A 57 -0.32 -11.59 2.67
N ARG A 58 -0.30 -10.72 3.69
CA ARG A 58 -0.95 -9.40 3.61
C ARG A 58 -0.34 -8.54 2.52
N LEU A 59 0.99 -8.48 2.41
CA LEU A 59 1.67 -7.71 1.36
C LEU A 59 1.34 -8.22 -0.04
N GLN A 60 1.23 -9.53 -0.23
CA GLN A 60 0.80 -10.14 -1.49
C GLN A 60 -0.63 -9.76 -1.86
N HIS A 61 -1.55 -9.72 -0.88
CA HIS A 61 -2.90 -9.23 -1.11
C HIS A 61 -2.91 -7.74 -1.50
N LEU A 62 -2.15 -6.90 -0.79
CA LEU A 62 -2.04 -5.48 -1.14
C LEU A 62 -1.43 -5.27 -2.53
N LEU A 63 -0.46 -6.09 -2.92
CA LEU A 63 0.12 -6.06 -4.26
C LEU A 63 -0.92 -6.44 -5.33
N ALA A 64 -1.75 -7.44 -5.05
CA ALA A 64 -2.86 -7.81 -5.92
C ALA A 64 -3.91 -6.69 -6.02
N ASP A 65 -4.26 -6.04 -4.89
CA ASP A 65 -5.17 -4.90 -4.85
C ASP A 65 -4.65 -3.74 -5.71
N VAL A 66 -3.37 -3.37 -5.58
CA VAL A 66 -2.73 -2.31 -6.39
C VAL A 66 -2.71 -2.69 -7.88
N THR A 67 -2.42 -3.95 -8.19
CA THR A 67 -2.36 -4.44 -9.59
C THR A 67 -3.75 -4.46 -10.22
N GLY A 68 -4.79 -4.79 -9.44
CA GLY A 68 -6.18 -4.84 -9.90
C GLY A 68 -6.88 -3.47 -9.93
N ALA A 69 -6.33 -2.46 -9.27
CA ALA A 69 -6.94 -1.14 -9.15
C ALA A 69 -6.77 -0.32 -10.44
N THR A 70 -7.75 -0.40 -11.33
CA THR A 70 -7.77 0.34 -12.61
C THR A 70 -7.89 1.86 -12.44
N SER A 71 -8.28 2.34 -11.26
CA SER A 71 -8.34 3.76 -10.91
C SER A 71 -6.97 4.39 -10.69
N LEU A 72 -5.98 3.60 -10.24
CA LEU A 72 -4.64 4.10 -9.95
C LEU A 72 -3.92 4.53 -11.24
N GLY A 73 -3.37 5.74 -11.24
CA GLY A 73 -2.44 6.17 -12.28
C GLY A 73 -1.16 5.32 -12.28
N ALA A 74 -0.55 5.13 -13.46
CA ALA A 74 0.61 4.27 -13.65
C ALA A 74 1.79 4.60 -12.70
N SER A 75 2.02 5.89 -12.42
CA SER A 75 3.07 6.35 -11.49
C SER A 75 2.80 5.90 -10.06
N ALA A 76 1.59 6.13 -9.54
CA ALA A 76 1.21 5.73 -8.18
C ALA A 76 1.24 4.21 -8.03
N SER A 77 0.70 3.48 -9.00
CA SER A 77 0.74 2.01 -9.03
C SER A 77 2.18 1.49 -8.98
N SER A 78 3.08 2.03 -9.80
CA SER A 78 4.49 1.62 -9.84
C SER A 78 5.20 1.88 -8.49
N VAL A 79 4.98 3.04 -7.87
CA VAL A 79 5.57 3.38 -6.57
C VAL A 79 5.08 2.43 -5.47
N LEU A 80 3.77 2.17 -5.41
CA LEU A 80 3.20 1.26 -4.42
C LEU A 80 3.69 -0.18 -4.61
N GLN A 81 3.72 -0.69 -5.84
CA GLN A 81 4.24 -2.03 -6.16
C GLN A 81 5.71 -2.18 -5.75
N ALA A 82 6.55 -1.20 -6.06
CA ALA A 82 7.96 -1.23 -5.67
C ALA A 82 8.14 -1.26 -4.15
N ARG A 83 7.37 -0.47 -3.41
CA ARG A 83 7.40 -0.45 -1.93
C ARG A 83 6.92 -1.77 -1.34
N LEU A 84 5.78 -2.28 -1.80
CA LEU A 84 5.23 -3.55 -1.32
C LEU A 84 6.21 -4.71 -1.56
N SER A 85 6.86 -4.77 -2.74
CA SER A 85 7.86 -5.79 -3.06
C SER A 85 9.11 -5.66 -2.19
N THR A 86 9.52 -4.43 -1.85
CA THR A 86 10.66 -4.20 -0.94
C THR A 86 10.33 -4.68 0.48
N GLU A 87 9.14 -4.34 0.98
CA GLU A 87 8.67 -4.79 2.30
C GLU A 87 8.49 -6.32 2.35
N GLU A 88 7.94 -6.92 1.30
CA GLU A 88 7.78 -8.38 1.19
C GLU A 88 9.14 -9.07 1.24
N SER A 89 10.13 -8.57 0.52
CA SER A 89 11.51 -9.10 0.53
C SER A 89 12.12 -9.00 1.92
N SER A 90 11.95 -7.88 2.60
CA SER A 90 12.45 -7.64 3.96
C SER A 90 11.81 -8.60 4.98
N ILE A 91 10.49 -8.75 4.95
CA ILE A 91 9.78 -9.68 5.85
C ILE A 91 10.14 -11.14 5.52
N SER A 92 10.26 -11.50 4.24
CA SER A 92 10.65 -12.86 3.82
C SER A 92 12.05 -13.23 4.30
N ALA A 93 12.97 -12.26 4.34
CA ALA A 93 14.30 -12.46 4.92
C ALA A 93 14.20 -12.76 6.44
N LEU A 94 13.30 -12.08 7.17
CA LEU A 94 13.06 -12.38 8.59
C LEU A 94 12.42 -13.77 8.76
N VAL A 95 11.47 -14.17 7.90
CA VAL A 95 10.88 -15.52 7.91
C VAL A 95 11.97 -16.58 7.77
N ALA A 96 12.93 -16.40 6.86
CA ALA A 96 14.03 -17.33 6.67
C ALA A 96 15.05 -17.32 7.82
N LYS A 97 15.22 -16.18 8.49
CA LYS A 97 16.19 -15.97 9.57
C LYS A 97 15.70 -16.55 10.91
N VAL A 98 14.46 -16.33 11.29
CA VAL A 98 13.91 -16.67 12.62
C VAL A 98 14.12 -18.14 12.99
N PRO A 99 13.97 -19.15 12.09
CA PRO A 99 14.27 -20.55 12.42
C PRO A 99 15.74 -20.81 12.80
N THR A 100 16.66 -19.92 12.41
CA THR A 100 18.10 -20.04 12.71
C THR A 100 18.51 -19.36 14.02
N ASP A 101 17.61 -18.62 14.66
CA ASP A 101 17.86 -17.96 15.94
C ASP A 101 18.05 -19.02 17.05
N THR A 102 19.08 -18.83 17.85
CA THR A 102 19.44 -19.70 18.96
C THR A 102 19.28 -19.03 20.31
N THR A 103 19.05 -17.70 20.33
CA THR A 103 18.93 -16.92 21.55
C THR A 103 17.67 -16.05 21.58
N ARG A 104 17.16 -15.79 22.78
CA ARG A 104 16.05 -14.83 22.97
C ARG A 104 16.38 -13.42 22.52
N ALA A 105 17.66 -13.02 22.55
CA ALA A 105 18.10 -11.71 22.10
C ALA A 105 17.95 -11.57 20.57
N GLN A 106 18.32 -12.60 19.81
CA GLN A 106 18.13 -12.63 18.34
C GLN A 106 16.64 -12.58 18.00
N LEU A 107 15.84 -13.45 18.58
CA LEU A 107 14.39 -13.49 18.35
C LEU A 107 13.70 -12.17 18.70
N ASN A 108 14.14 -11.50 19.77
CA ASN A 108 13.62 -10.17 20.13
C ASN A 108 14.05 -9.08 19.16
N ALA A 109 15.28 -9.14 18.63
CA ALA A 109 15.74 -8.21 17.59
C ALA A 109 14.90 -8.35 16.31
N ASP A 110 14.60 -9.56 15.86
CA ASP A 110 13.78 -9.81 14.70
C ASP A 110 12.32 -9.39 14.90
N ARG A 111 11.80 -9.59 16.11
CA ARG A 111 10.49 -9.05 16.49
C ARG A 111 10.46 -7.52 16.45
N VAL A 112 11.52 -6.86 16.91
CA VAL A 112 11.64 -5.40 16.84
C VAL A 112 11.70 -4.93 15.39
N ALA A 113 12.50 -5.59 14.53
CA ALA A 113 12.56 -5.29 13.11
C ALA A 113 11.18 -5.44 12.44
N MET A 114 10.46 -6.54 12.71
CA MET A 114 9.10 -6.74 12.22
C MET A 114 8.14 -5.61 12.63
N LEU A 115 8.28 -5.10 13.86
CA LEU A 115 7.33 -4.10 14.40
C LEU A 115 7.72 -2.66 14.09
N LYS A 116 9.02 -2.35 13.93
CA LYS A 116 9.50 -0.98 13.72
C LYS A 116 9.84 -0.67 12.28
N ASP A 117 10.48 -1.62 11.59
CA ASP A 117 11.01 -1.36 10.26
C ASP A 117 10.01 -1.77 9.17
N ASN A 118 9.17 -2.78 9.46
CA ASN A 118 8.20 -3.34 8.52
C ASN A 118 6.76 -3.15 9.03
N ARG A 119 6.25 -1.93 8.89
CA ARG A 119 4.93 -1.53 9.43
C ARG A 119 3.78 -1.83 8.48
N VAL A 120 3.62 -3.10 8.10
CA VAL A 120 2.64 -3.55 7.09
C VAL A 120 1.22 -3.10 7.44
N TYR A 121 0.77 -3.35 8.67
CA TYR A 121 -0.60 -3.03 9.07
C TYR A 121 -0.81 -1.56 9.43
N ALA A 122 0.21 -0.90 9.97
CA ALA A 122 0.10 0.47 10.45
C ALA A 122 0.33 1.52 9.36
N VAL A 123 1.04 1.18 8.28
CA VAL A 123 1.40 2.12 7.21
C VAL A 123 1.05 1.58 5.84
N MET A 124 1.55 0.39 5.45
CA MET A 124 1.36 -0.09 4.08
C MET A 124 -0.10 -0.36 3.74
N SER A 125 -0.87 -0.97 4.67
CA SER A 125 -2.29 -1.22 4.41
C SER A 125 -3.11 0.06 4.27
N PRO A 126 -3.08 1.02 5.21
CA PRO A 126 -3.77 2.31 5.03
C PRO A 126 -3.34 3.02 3.75
N GLN A 127 -2.03 3.08 3.47
CA GLN A 127 -1.50 3.76 2.29
C GLN A 127 -2.10 3.21 0.99
N VAL A 128 -2.17 1.89 0.84
CA VAL A 128 -2.73 1.27 -0.37
C VAL A 128 -4.22 1.57 -0.50
N PHE A 129 -5.00 1.39 0.57
CA PHE A 129 -6.44 1.61 0.52
C PHE A 129 -6.79 3.07 0.24
N GLU A 130 -6.19 4.00 0.96
CA GLU A 130 -6.45 5.42 0.78
C GLU A 130 -6.02 5.90 -0.61
N MET A 131 -4.90 5.39 -1.17
CA MET A 131 -4.52 5.72 -2.54
C MET A 131 -5.53 5.21 -3.56
N ILE A 132 -6.04 4.00 -3.42
CA ILE A 132 -7.06 3.46 -4.32
C ILE A 132 -8.34 4.29 -4.22
N GLU A 133 -8.81 4.59 -3.01
CA GLU A 133 -10.01 5.39 -2.78
C GLU A 133 -9.86 6.81 -3.30
N ALA A 134 -8.74 7.48 -3.04
CA ALA A 134 -8.44 8.81 -3.56
C ALA A 134 -8.45 8.84 -5.09
N SER A 135 -7.83 7.85 -5.72
CA SER A 135 -7.81 7.75 -7.19
C SER A 135 -9.19 7.46 -7.79
N VAL A 136 -10.05 6.71 -7.10
CA VAL A 136 -11.46 6.55 -7.50
C VAL A 136 -12.18 7.89 -7.49
N VAL A 137 -12.03 8.66 -6.42
CA VAL A 137 -12.61 10.00 -6.29
C VAL A 137 -12.07 10.95 -7.36
N ALA A 138 -10.76 10.93 -7.63
CA ALA A 138 -10.14 11.75 -8.66
C ALA A 138 -10.73 11.47 -10.06
N ASN A 139 -10.92 10.19 -10.39
CA ASN A 139 -11.54 9.77 -11.64
C ASN A 139 -13.01 10.20 -11.74
N GLN A 140 -13.75 10.11 -10.63
CA GLN A 140 -15.14 10.59 -10.58
C GLN A 140 -15.22 12.12 -10.76
N VAL A 141 -14.35 12.90 -10.11
CA VAL A 141 -14.24 14.35 -10.32
C VAL A 141 -14.00 14.66 -11.79
N THR A 142 -13.02 13.99 -12.41
CA THR A 142 -12.68 14.15 -13.83
C THR A 142 -13.86 13.82 -14.74
N ALA A 143 -14.53 12.72 -14.50
CA ALA A 143 -15.70 12.30 -15.29
C ALA A 143 -16.85 13.31 -15.17
N MET A 144 -17.10 13.84 -13.97
CA MET A 144 -18.13 14.84 -13.75
C MET A 144 -17.74 16.20 -14.38
N GLN A 145 -16.47 16.59 -14.32
CA GLN A 145 -15.99 17.80 -15.04
C GLN A 145 -16.21 17.68 -16.55
N GLY A 146 -16.11 16.48 -17.13
CA GLY A 146 -16.45 16.23 -18.51
C GLY A 146 -17.88 16.60 -18.90
N ASN A 147 -18.82 16.69 -17.94
CA ASN A 147 -20.21 17.06 -18.15
C ASN A 147 -20.46 18.57 -18.02
N GLU A 148 -19.48 19.38 -17.60
CA GLU A 148 -19.67 20.82 -17.34
C GLU A 148 -20.20 21.57 -18.56
N SER A 149 -19.66 21.31 -19.74
CA SER A 149 -20.10 21.97 -21.00
C SER A 149 -21.54 21.63 -21.37
N THR A 150 -21.98 20.40 -21.12
CA THR A 150 -23.36 19.97 -21.36
C THR A 150 -24.32 20.69 -20.41
N LEU A 151 -24.02 20.68 -19.12
CA LEU A 151 -24.83 21.38 -18.11
C LEU A 151 -24.85 22.89 -18.32
N GLN A 152 -23.75 23.47 -18.79
CA GLN A 152 -23.70 24.89 -19.18
C GLN A 152 -24.66 25.19 -20.32
N THR A 153 -24.66 24.35 -21.36
CA THR A 153 -25.55 24.49 -22.53
C THR A 153 -27.01 24.32 -22.13
N GLU A 154 -27.32 23.32 -21.31
CA GLU A 154 -28.65 23.08 -20.76
C GLU A 154 -29.13 24.28 -19.94
N THR A 155 -28.29 24.81 -19.04
CA THR A 155 -28.60 25.99 -18.24
C THR A 155 -28.86 27.20 -19.14
N ALA A 156 -28.03 27.43 -20.16
CA ALA A 156 -28.16 28.53 -21.08
C ALA A 156 -29.46 28.47 -21.92
N SER A 157 -29.96 27.27 -22.22
CA SER A 157 -31.22 27.07 -22.94
C SER A 157 -32.44 27.59 -22.16
N LEU A 158 -32.33 27.76 -20.86
CA LEU A 158 -33.40 28.26 -19.98
C LEU A 158 -33.43 29.81 -19.87
N VAL A 159 -32.52 30.53 -20.52
CA VAL A 159 -32.49 31.99 -20.45
C VAL A 159 -33.83 32.60 -20.88
N GLY A 160 -34.38 33.42 -20.01
CA GLY A 160 -35.69 34.03 -20.20
C GLY A 160 -36.88 33.19 -19.80
N LEU A 161 -36.68 31.93 -19.36
CA LEU A 161 -37.70 31.05 -18.85
C LEU A 161 -37.77 31.01 -17.32
N PRO A 162 -38.94 30.70 -16.75
CA PRO A 162 -39.05 30.44 -15.31
C PRO A 162 -38.07 29.30 -14.90
N GLY A 163 -37.37 29.46 -13.79
CA GLY A 163 -36.41 28.43 -13.31
C GLY A 163 -34.97 28.65 -13.76
N TYR A 164 -34.68 29.55 -14.74
CA TYR A 164 -33.31 29.81 -15.19
C TYR A 164 -32.36 30.15 -14.02
N GLN A 165 -32.77 31.04 -13.12
CA GLN A 165 -31.91 31.45 -12.01
C GLN A 165 -31.60 30.28 -11.05
N ASN A 166 -32.58 29.42 -10.85
CA ASN A 166 -32.38 28.21 -10.03
C ASN A 166 -31.37 27.22 -10.69
N ALA A 167 -31.55 26.95 -11.99
CA ALA A 167 -30.63 26.12 -12.76
C ALA A 167 -29.20 26.70 -12.76
N LEU A 168 -29.06 28.05 -12.96
CA LEU A 168 -27.79 28.74 -12.93
C LEU A 168 -27.10 28.62 -11.55
N ASN A 169 -27.84 28.71 -10.46
CA ASN A 169 -27.29 28.53 -9.12
C ASN A 169 -26.77 27.09 -8.92
N HIS A 170 -27.53 26.07 -9.36
CA HIS A 170 -27.09 24.67 -9.30
C HIS A 170 -25.86 24.42 -10.18
N TYR A 171 -25.82 24.99 -11.40
CA TYR A 171 -24.63 24.92 -12.25
C TYR A 171 -23.38 25.52 -11.59
N ASN A 172 -23.49 26.71 -11.01
CA ASN A 172 -22.40 27.34 -10.31
C ASN A 172 -21.92 26.52 -9.10
N ASN A 173 -22.84 25.93 -8.34
CA ASN A 173 -22.52 25.04 -7.23
C ASN A 173 -21.81 23.77 -7.70
N TYR A 174 -22.27 23.16 -8.78
CA TYR A 174 -21.63 22.00 -9.42
C TYR A 174 -20.18 22.29 -9.77
N VAL A 175 -19.92 23.34 -10.56
CA VAL A 175 -18.57 23.72 -10.99
C VAL A 175 -17.66 24.05 -9.80
N ALA A 176 -18.16 24.80 -8.81
CA ALA A 176 -17.40 25.18 -7.64
C ALA A 176 -17.00 23.96 -6.80
N ARG A 177 -17.91 22.98 -6.60
CA ARG A 177 -17.59 21.75 -5.88
C ARG A 177 -16.52 20.95 -6.59
N LEU A 178 -16.65 20.73 -7.90
CA LEU A 178 -15.69 19.92 -8.66
C LEU A 178 -14.31 20.59 -8.71
N SER A 179 -14.25 21.89 -8.96
CA SER A 179 -12.98 22.63 -9.00
C SER A 179 -12.24 22.58 -7.66
N ASN A 180 -12.97 22.73 -6.55
CA ASN A 180 -12.37 22.63 -5.21
C ASN A 180 -11.80 21.24 -4.94
N TRP A 181 -12.54 20.20 -5.30
CA TRP A 181 -12.10 18.82 -5.02
C TRP A 181 -11.07 18.30 -6.01
N ALA A 182 -11.04 18.78 -7.24
CA ALA A 182 -9.97 18.45 -8.19
C ALA A 182 -8.57 18.82 -7.65
N ALA A 183 -8.41 20.00 -7.07
CA ALA A 183 -7.15 20.42 -6.46
C ALA A 183 -6.84 19.67 -5.16
N ARG A 184 -7.87 19.47 -4.31
CA ARG A 184 -7.69 18.87 -2.99
C ARG A 184 -7.35 17.38 -3.05
N ILE A 185 -8.00 16.61 -3.93
CA ILE A 185 -7.74 15.17 -4.04
C ILE A 185 -6.33 14.88 -4.55
N MET A 186 -5.77 15.70 -5.43
CA MET A 186 -4.36 15.62 -5.83
C MET A 186 -3.41 15.85 -4.66
N THR A 187 -3.78 16.71 -3.70
CA THR A 187 -3.01 16.93 -2.47
C THR A 187 -3.09 15.68 -1.58
N VAL A 188 -4.28 15.09 -1.42
CA VAL A 188 -4.49 13.83 -0.68
C VAL A 188 -3.60 12.72 -1.23
N GLU A 189 -3.63 12.49 -2.55
CA GLU A 189 -2.77 11.49 -3.19
C GLU A 189 -1.29 11.73 -2.91
N GLY A 190 -0.84 13.00 -3.01
CA GLY A 190 0.53 13.39 -2.72
C GLY A 190 0.94 13.13 -1.27
N VAL A 191 0.07 13.41 -0.32
CA VAL A 191 0.32 13.19 1.11
C VAL A 191 0.34 11.69 1.42
N VAL A 192 -0.63 10.92 0.93
CA VAL A 192 -0.73 9.49 1.18
C VAL A 192 0.46 8.75 0.58
N ILE A 193 0.84 9.03 -0.68
CA ILE A 193 1.96 8.37 -1.32
C ILE A 193 3.32 8.69 -0.66
N ALA A 194 3.44 9.84 0.01
CA ALA A 194 4.67 10.23 0.70
C ALA A 194 4.90 9.48 2.03
N GLN A 195 3.88 8.82 2.59
CA GLN A 195 4.02 8.12 3.87
C GLN A 195 4.97 6.92 3.74
N THR A 196 5.80 6.70 4.76
CA THR A 196 6.76 5.58 4.82
C THR A 196 6.67 4.87 6.18
N PRO A 197 7.07 3.59 6.29
CA PRO A 197 7.12 2.88 7.57
C PRO A 197 7.89 3.62 8.66
N GLN A 198 8.96 4.32 8.30
CA GLN A 198 9.82 5.07 9.23
C GLN A 198 9.14 6.32 9.82
N GLY A 199 8.13 6.86 9.12
CA GLY A 199 7.35 8.02 9.60
C GLY A 199 6.40 7.72 10.77
N PHE A 200 6.18 6.45 11.11
CA PHE A 200 5.26 6.09 12.21
C PHE A 200 5.85 6.47 13.59
N PRO A 201 5.05 6.98 14.55
CA PRO A 201 3.58 7.13 14.50
C PRO A 201 3.10 8.46 13.89
N GLY A 202 3.99 9.33 13.42
CA GLY A 202 3.64 10.66 12.90
C GLY A 202 2.66 10.61 11.72
N ASN A 203 2.78 9.62 10.85
CA ASN A 203 1.90 9.43 9.69
C ASN A 203 0.48 8.95 10.03
N THR A 204 0.21 8.48 11.26
CA THR A 204 -1.16 8.13 11.67
C THR A 204 -2.12 9.31 11.53
N ARG A 205 -1.66 10.52 11.89
CA ARG A 205 -2.46 11.74 11.76
C ARG A 205 -2.72 12.09 10.30
N ALA A 206 -1.73 11.90 9.42
CA ALA A 206 -1.90 12.10 8.00
C ALA A 206 -2.99 11.18 7.43
N PHE A 207 -2.93 9.88 7.68
CA PHE A 207 -3.95 8.94 7.23
C PHE A 207 -5.36 9.30 7.73
N VAL A 208 -5.52 9.66 9.00
CA VAL A 208 -6.83 10.08 9.53
C VAL A 208 -7.35 11.35 8.83
N SER A 209 -6.47 12.33 8.56
CA SER A 209 -6.83 13.56 7.85
C SER A 209 -7.24 13.27 6.41
N GLU A 210 -6.44 12.48 5.69
CA GLU A 210 -6.67 12.21 4.27
C GLU A 210 -7.90 11.32 4.06
N ASN A 211 -8.15 10.36 4.93
CA ASN A 211 -9.39 9.56 4.91
C ASN A 211 -10.63 10.46 5.13
N HIS A 212 -10.55 11.42 6.06
CA HIS A 212 -11.63 12.40 6.25
C HIS A 212 -11.87 13.22 4.98
N ASP A 213 -10.81 13.64 4.30
CA ASP A 213 -10.91 14.39 3.05
C ASP A 213 -11.53 13.55 1.92
N ILE A 214 -11.13 12.30 1.77
CA ILE A 214 -11.73 11.35 0.80
C ILE A 214 -13.24 11.19 1.07
N LEU A 215 -13.62 10.99 2.32
CA LEU A 215 -15.05 10.88 2.70
C LEU A 215 -15.82 12.17 2.38
N THR A 216 -15.25 13.32 2.69
CA THR A 216 -15.88 14.62 2.42
C THR A 216 -15.99 14.87 0.92
N ALA A 217 -15.01 14.44 0.12
CA ALA A 217 -15.07 14.49 -1.33
C ALA A 217 -16.23 13.65 -1.89
N ASN A 218 -16.41 12.42 -1.41
CA ASN A 218 -17.53 11.58 -1.82
C ASN A 218 -18.90 12.24 -1.54
N ILE A 219 -19.05 12.90 -0.39
CA ILE A 219 -20.25 13.67 -0.06
C ILE A 219 -20.42 14.86 -1.04
N ALA A 220 -19.36 15.59 -1.34
CA ALA A 220 -19.42 16.72 -2.26
C ALA A 220 -19.78 16.27 -3.70
N LEU A 221 -19.29 15.12 -4.15
CA LEU A 221 -19.66 14.53 -5.44
C LEU A 221 -21.14 14.14 -5.49
N ALA A 222 -21.68 13.60 -4.40
CA ALA A 222 -23.12 13.29 -4.30
C ALA A 222 -23.97 14.58 -4.43
N TYR A 223 -23.54 15.68 -3.81
CA TYR A 223 -24.20 16.99 -3.99
C TYR A 223 -24.03 17.55 -5.40
N ALA A 224 -22.88 17.38 -6.04
CA ALA A 224 -22.70 17.78 -7.42
C ALA A 224 -23.60 16.99 -8.37
N ALA A 225 -23.75 15.67 -8.16
CA ALA A 225 -24.70 14.84 -8.91
C ALA A 225 -26.16 15.31 -8.72
N TYR A 226 -26.52 15.71 -7.51
CA TYR A 226 -27.83 16.32 -7.23
C TYR A 226 -28.00 17.64 -7.99
N ASP A 227 -27.02 18.55 -7.95
CA ASP A 227 -27.05 19.82 -8.68
C ASP A 227 -27.28 19.58 -10.19
N ALA A 228 -26.55 18.61 -10.79
CA ALA A 228 -26.73 18.23 -12.19
C ALA A 228 -28.14 17.69 -12.48
N SER A 229 -28.71 16.89 -11.57
CA SER A 229 -30.07 16.36 -11.74
C SER A 229 -31.16 17.43 -11.75
N ILE A 230 -31.00 18.49 -10.96
CA ILE A 230 -31.96 19.62 -10.93
C ILE A 230 -31.91 20.39 -12.25
N ILE A 231 -30.72 20.58 -12.84
CA ILE A 231 -30.59 21.22 -14.17
C ILE A 231 -31.31 20.37 -15.23
N GLY A 232 -31.05 19.06 -15.28
CA GLY A 232 -31.72 18.15 -16.22
C GLY A 232 -33.23 18.12 -16.08
N LEU A 233 -33.77 18.17 -14.85
CA LEU A 233 -35.20 18.26 -14.61
C LEU A 233 -35.79 19.58 -15.10
N ALA A 234 -35.08 20.70 -14.91
CA ALA A 234 -35.53 22.01 -15.36
C ALA A 234 -35.61 22.06 -16.90
N THR A 235 -34.64 21.48 -17.62
CA THR A 235 -34.64 21.42 -19.08
C THR A 235 -35.65 20.43 -19.63
N GLY A 236 -35.78 19.23 -19.01
CA GLY A 236 -36.74 18.18 -19.41
C GLY A 236 -38.20 18.62 -19.30
N GLY A 237 -38.53 19.49 -18.34
CA GLY A 237 -39.86 20.03 -18.16
C GLY A 237 -40.34 20.99 -19.28
N TYR A 238 -39.42 21.55 -20.08
CA TYR A 238 -39.74 22.47 -21.20
C TYR A 238 -39.71 21.80 -22.59
N THR A 239 -39.27 20.55 -22.72
CA THR A 239 -39.26 19.83 -23.99
C THR A 239 -40.60 19.14 -24.33
N GLY A 240 -41.59 19.20 -23.44
CA GLY A 240 -42.91 18.52 -23.54
C GLY A 240 -44.12 19.41 -23.77
N SER A 241 -43.95 20.70 -24.17
CA SER A 241 -45.07 21.63 -24.41
C SER A 241 -45.18 22.05 -25.89
#